data_5b94b1209ade6e988c5aff395fa8c6d4
#
_entry.id   5b94b1209ade6e988c5aff395fa8c6d4
#
_cell.length_a   1.000
_cell.length_b   1.000
_cell.length_c   1.000
_cell.angle_alpha   90.00
_cell.angle_beta   90.00
_cell.angle_gamma   90.00
#
_symmetry.space_group_name_H-M   'P 1'
#
loop_
_entity.id
_entity.type
_entity.pdbx_description
1 polymer ?
#
loop_
_entity_poly.entity_id
_entity_poly.type
_entity_poly.pdbx_seq_one_letter_code
_entity_poly.pdbx_strand_id
1 'polypeptide(L)'
;MELKANPALAIDYVVAIPRMAHYMEWSTRIYEIYLGFVAPEDIHVYSIDEVFVDVTDYLGTYGLTPRELGAKMIRAVLEDTGITAAAGIGTNLYLAKVAMDIVAKHIAPDENGARIACLDEREYRRQLWDYEP
;
A
#
# COMPACT_ATOMS: atom_id res chain seq x y z
N MET A 1 3.56 -27.16 -19.83
CA MET A 1 4.57 -28.20 -20.13
C MET A 1 5.71 -28.22 -19.11
N GLU A 2 6.13 -27.12 -18.55
CA GLU A 2 7.27 -27.02 -17.60
C GLU A 2 7.09 -27.81 -16.30
N LEU A 3 5.91 -27.80 -15.68
CA LEU A 3 5.63 -28.58 -14.46
C LEU A 3 5.77 -30.09 -14.63
N LYS A 4 5.50 -30.62 -15.83
CA LYS A 4 5.69 -32.04 -16.13
C LYS A 4 7.16 -32.40 -16.30
N ALA A 5 7.97 -31.44 -16.75
CA ALA A 5 9.40 -31.60 -16.93
C ALA A 5 10.20 -31.39 -15.64
N ASN A 6 9.66 -30.61 -14.72
CA ASN A 6 10.29 -30.33 -13.42
C ASN A 6 9.25 -30.32 -12.28
N PRO A 7 8.97 -31.49 -11.67
CA PRO A 7 8.01 -31.60 -10.56
C PRO A 7 8.39 -30.75 -9.32
N ALA A 8 9.66 -30.34 -9.18
CA ALA A 8 10.11 -29.51 -8.08
C ALA A 8 9.55 -28.06 -8.15
N LEU A 9 8.99 -27.66 -9.31
CA LEU A 9 8.27 -26.40 -9.46
C LEU A 9 6.79 -26.48 -9.04
N ALA A 10 6.31 -27.67 -8.64
CA ALA A 10 4.94 -27.80 -8.15
C ALA A 10 4.77 -27.08 -6.82
N ILE A 11 3.73 -26.26 -6.73
CA ILE A 11 3.37 -25.54 -5.51
C ILE A 11 2.23 -26.32 -4.85
N ASP A 12 2.39 -26.63 -3.57
CA ASP A 12 1.31 -27.16 -2.74
C ASP A 12 0.57 -25.98 -2.08
N TYR A 13 -0.74 -25.90 -2.27
CA TYR A 13 -1.56 -24.80 -1.73
C TYR A 13 -3.00 -25.25 -1.46
N VAL A 14 -3.63 -24.56 -0.54
CA VAL A 14 -5.03 -24.74 -0.20
C VAL A 14 -5.86 -23.63 -0.83
N VAL A 15 -6.89 -24.01 -1.59
CA VAL A 15 -7.85 -23.06 -2.17
C VAL A 15 -8.91 -22.74 -1.12
N ALA A 16 -8.93 -21.48 -0.66
CA ALA A 16 -9.98 -21.00 0.23
C ALA A 16 -11.19 -20.48 -0.56
N ILE A 17 -12.38 -20.69 -0.04
CA ILE A 17 -13.61 -20.16 -0.64
C ILE A 17 -13.63 -18.63 -0.44
N PRO A 18 -13.83 -17.84 -1.51
CA PRO A 18 -13.93 -16.39 -1.41
C PRO A 18 -15.10 -15.95 -0.54
N ARG A 19 -14.89 -14.91 0.28
CA ARG A 19 -15.88 -14.35 1.20
C ARG A 19 -16.02 -12.85 0.96
N MET A 20 -16.56 -12.45 -0.19
CA MET A 20 -16.57 -11.05 -0.64
C MET A 20 -17.23 -10.09 0.35
N ALA A 21 -18.37 -10.47 0.94
CA ALA A 21 -19.03 -9.63 1.93
C ALA A 21 -18.13 -9.35 3.16
N HIS A 22 -17.39 -10.36 3.60
CA HIS A 22 -16.43 -10.24 4.69
C HIS A 22 -15.25 -9.31 4.31
N TYR A 23 -14.74 -9.40 3.08
CA TYR A 23 -13.67 -8.52 2.62
C TYR A 23 -14.13 -7.07 2.53
N MET A 24 -15.37 -6.83 2.09
CA MET A 24 -15.97 -5.49 2.07
C MET A 24 -16.14 -4.90 3.47
N GLU A 25 -16.53 -5.70 4.45
CA GLU A 25 -16.64 -5.29 5.85
C GLU A 25 -15.29 -4.81 6.40
N TRP A 26 -14.22 -5.58 6.18
CA TRP A 26 -12.88 -5.19 6.61
C TRP A 26 -12.31 -4.01 5.83
N SER A 27 -12.59 -3.92 4.53
CA SER A 27 -12.24 -2.76 3.71
C SER A 27 -12.88 -1.48 4.24
N THR A 28 -14.17 -1.53 4.59
CA THR A 28 -14.90 -0.40 5.19
C THR A 28 -14.29 0.00 6.53
N ARG A 29 -13.95 -0.95 7.39
CA ARG A 29 -13.32 -0.68 8.67
C ARG A 29 -11.96 0.01 8.52
N ILE A 30 -11.15 -0.42 7.56
CA ILE A 30 -9.87 0.23 7.26
C ILE A 30 -10.08 1.64 6.72
N TYR A 31 -11.06 1.84 5.85
CA TYR A 31 -11.43 3.17 5.35
C TYR A 31 -11.84 4.12 6.50
N GLU A 32 -12.62 3.64 7.46
CA GLU A 32 -13.01 4.42 8.64
C GLU A 32 -11.80 4.82 9.51
N ILE A 33 -10.77 3.98 9.58
CA ILE A 33 -9.51 4.35 10.24
C ILE A 33 -8.83 5.52 9.52
N TYR A 34 -8.79 5.49 8.19
CA TYR A 34 -8.20 6.59 7.41
C TYR A 34 -8.98 7.90 7.57
N LEU A 35 -10.31 7.85 7.72
CA LEU A 35 -11.13 9.01 8.03
C LEU A 35 -10.80 9.67 9.37
N GLY A 36 -10.15 8.95 10.27
CA GLY A 36 -9.60 9.53 11.50
C GLY A 36 -8.38 10.42 11.30
N PHE A 37 -7.76 10.39 10.11
CA PHE A 37 -6.57 11.19 9.77
C PHE A 37 -6.85 12.30 8.78
N VAL A 38 -7.72 12.06 7.81
CA VAL A 38 -8.00 12.98 6.70
C VAL A 38 -9.50 13.03 6.40
N ALA A 39 -9.93 14.09 5.74
CA ALA A 39 -11.32 14.25 5.33
C ALA A 39 -11.69 13.29 4.17
N PRO A 40 -12.96 12.91 4.03
CA PRO A 40 -13.38 11.99 2.96
C PRO A 40 -13.14 12.55 1.55
N GLU A 41 -13.11 13.86 1.38
CA GLU A 41 -12.84 14.53 0.10
C GLU A 41 -11.40 14.25 -0.41
N ASP A 42 -10.48 13.98 0.51
CA ASP A 42 -9.07 13.73 0.22
C ASP A 42 -8.72 12.25 0.11
N ILE A 43 -9.72 11.36 0.22
CA ILE A 43 -9.59 9.92 0.01
C ILE A 43 -10.29 9.52 -1.28
N HIS A 44 -9.54 8.91 -2.19
CA HIS A 44 -10.08 8.26 -3.38
C HIS A 44 -9.98 6.74 -3.25
N VAL A 45 -11.12 6.06 -3.16
CA VAL A 45 -11.18 4.60 -3.15
C VAL A 45 -10.90 4.09 -4.57
N TYR A 46 -9.77 3.40 -4.73
CA TYR A 46 -9.33 2.86 -6.00
C TYR A 46 -9.83 1.43 -6.21
N SER A 47 -9.77 0.61 -5.17
CA SER A 47 -10.27 -0.76 -5.17
C SER A 47 -10.72 -1.17 -3.76
N ILE A 48 -11.12 -2.43 -3.57
CA ILE A 48 -11.54 -2.96 -2.26
C ILE A 48 -10.44 -2.88 -1.20
N ASP A 49 -9.19 -2.88 -1.61
CA ASP A 49 -8.01 -2.94 -0.74
C ASP A 49 -7.01 -1.78 -0.95
N GLU A 50 -7.36 -0.83 -1.82
CA GLU A 50 -6.47 0.27 -2.16
C GLU A 50 -7.19 1.62 -2.14
N VAL A 51 -6.55 2.61 -1.52
CA VAL A 51 -6.99 4.00 -1.53
C VAL A 51 -5.84 4.92 -1.91
N PHE A 52 -6.16 6.04 -2.56
CA PHE A 52 -5.27 7.20 -2.65
C PHE A 52 -5.68 8.21 -1.61
N VAL A 53 -4.71 8.84 -0.97
CA VAL A 53 -4.94 9.88 0.03
C VAL A 53 -4.10 11.09 -0.30
N ASP A 54 -4.74 12.25 -0.49
CA ASP A 54 -4.03 13.52 -0.58
C ASP A 54 -3.73 14.02 0.85
N VAL A 55 -2.46 14.06 1.19
CA VAL A 55 -2.00 14.46 2.52
C VAL A 55 -1.43 15.86 2.56
N THR A 56 -1.44 16.58 1.43
CA THR A 56 -0.75 17.87 1.25
C THR A 56 -1.11 18.88 2.35
N ASP A 57 -2.39 19.08 2.60
CA ASP A 57 -2.88 20.08 3.56
C ASP A 57 -2.76 19.62 5.03
N TYR A 58 -2.48 18.34 5.26
CA TYR A 58 -2.41 17.76 6.61
C TYR A 58 -1.00 17.76 7.20
N LEU A 59 0.05 17.82 6.37
CA LEU A 59 1.44 17.72 6.81
C LEU A 59 1.81 18.83 7.81
N GLY A 60 1.36 20.05 7.55
CA GLY A 60 1.56 21.18 8.46
C GLY A 60 0.84 21.01 9.79
N THR A 61 -0.39 20.54 9.77
CA THR A 61 -1.22 20.32 10.95
C THR A 61 -0.66 19.22 11.86
N TYR A 62 -0.21 18.12 11.26
CA TYR A 62 0.40 17.03 12.02
C TYR A 62 1.86 17.26 12.38
N GLY A 63 2.55 18.19 11.71
CA GLY A 63 3.99 18.40 11.86
C GLY A 63 4.81 17.18 11.42
N LEU A 64 4.33 16.44 10.43
CA LEU A 64 4.92 15.19 9.96
C LEU A 64 5.31 15.29 8.49
N THR A 65 6.31 14.52 8.10
CA THR A 65 6.59 14.24 6.68
C THR A 65 5.53 13.28 6.10
N PRO A 66 5.37 13.22 4.77
CA PRO A 66 4.46 12.26 4.14
C PRO A 66 4.73 10.81 4.55
N ARG A 67 6.03 10.45 4.70
CA ARG A 67 6.44 9.12 5.14
C ARG A 67 6.02 8.82 6.59
N GLU A 68 6.22 9.77 7.48
CA GLU A 68 5.83 9.62 8.89
C GLU A 68 4.32 9.53 9.06
N LEU A 69 3.56 10.34 8.29
CA LEU A 69 2.10 10.26 8.30
C LEU A 69 1.61 8.93 7.73
N GLY A 70 2.16 8.48 6.61
CA GLY A 70 1.85 7.16 6.04
C GLY A 70 2.16 6.01 7.01
N ALA A 71 3.32 6.06 7.69
CA ALA A 71 3.68 5.07 8.70
C ALA A 71 2.69 5.07 9.88
N LYS A 72 2.25 6.25 10.31
CA LYS A 72 1.24 6.38 11.38
C LYS A 72 -0.11 5.79 10.99
N MET A 73 -0.56 6.01 9.75
CA MET A 73 -1.79 5.44 9.21
C MET A 73 -1.71 3.90 9.13
N ILE A 74 -0.61 3.36 8.58
CA ILE A 74 -0.38 1.90 8.49
C ILE A 74 -0.37 1.27 9.89
N ARG A 75 0.27 1.91 10.86
CA ARG A 75 0.30 1.42 12.24
C ARG A 75 -1.08 1.39 12.86
N ALA A 76 -1.91 2.43 12.66
CA ALA A 76 -3.28 2.46 13.15
C ALA A 76 -4.13 1.30 12.56
N VAL A 77 -3.96 1.01 11.27
CA VAL A 77 -4.61 -0.15 10.64
C VAL A 77 -4.15 -1.46 11.27
N LEU A 78 -2.85 -1.63 11.47
CA LEU A 78 -2.29 -2.85 12.08
C LEU A 78 -2.77 -3.05 13.52
N GLU A 79 -2.78 -2.00 14.32
CA GLU A 79 -3.21 -2.03 15.73
C GLU A 79 -4.70 -2.36 15.85
N ASP A 80 -5.54 -1.83 14.98
CA ASP A 80 -7.00 -2.04 15.02
C ASP A 80 -7.43 -3.37 14.38
N THR A 81 -6.78 -3.79 13.31
CA THR A 81 -7.23 -4.91 12.47
C THR A 81 -6.30 -6.13 12.46
N GLY A 82 -5.04 -5.97 12.86
CA GLY A 82 -4.00 -6.98 12.67
C GLY A 82 -3.53 -7.15 11.21
N ILE A 83 -4.02 -6.32 10.29
CA ILE A 83 -3.69 -6.38 8.86
C ILE A 83 -2.51 -5.45 8.58
N THR A 84 -1.49 -5.98 7.94
CA THR A 84 -0.35 -5.19 7.45
C THR A 84 -0.71 -4.49 6.13
N ALA A 85 -0.15 -3.30 5.92
CA ALA A 85 -0.32 -2.55 4.69
C ALA A 85 1.03 -2.06 4.13
N ALA A 86 1.05 -1.77 2.83
CA ALA A 86 2.14 -1.09 2.17
C ALA A 86 1.67 0.30 1.70
N ALA A 87 2.59 1.27 1.62
CA ALA A 87 2.30 2.58 1.08
C ALA A 87 3.32 3.02 0.04
N GLY A 88 2.83 3.61 -1.03
CA GLY A 88 3.62 4.38 -1.96
C GLY A 88 3.35 5.87 -1.80
N ILE A 89 4.37 6.66 -1.76
CA ILE A 89 4.31 8.12 -1.65
C ILE A 89 4.90 8.73 -2.91
N GLY A 90 4.18 9.62 -3.51
CA GLY A 90 4.59 10.32 -4.72
C GLY A 90 4.04 11.74 -4.78
N THR A 91 4.61 12.54 -5.67
CA THR A 91 4.16 13.91 -5.94
C THR A 91 2.87 13.95 -6.78
N ASN A 92 2.42 12.81 -7.27
CA ASN A 92 1.15 12.60 -7.96
C ASN A 92 0.67 11.15 -7.81
N LEU A 93 -0.57 10.88 -8.22
CA LEU A 93 -1.21 9.56 -8.10
C LEU A 93 -0.41 8.45 -8.80
N TYR A 94 0.13 8.72 -9.99
CA TYR A 94 0.89 7.74 -10.74
C TYR A 94 2.16 7.33 -10.00
N LEU A 95 2.95 8.29 -9.52
CA LEU A 95 4.18 8.02 -8.79
C LEU A 95 3.90 7.33 -7.44
N ALA A 96 2.82 7.70 -6.75
CA ALA A 96 2.40 7.00 -5.54
C ALA A 96 2.05 5.54 -5.83
N LYS A 97 1.29 5.25 -6.90
CA LYS A 97 0.93 3.88 -7.29
C LYS A 97 2.16 3.05 -7.66
N VAL A 98 3.05 3.60 -8.48
CA VAL A 98 4.30 2.94 -8.89
C VAL A 98 5.22 2.70 -7.68
N ALA A 99 5.34 3.68 -6.78
CA ALA A 99 6.11 3.52 -5.55
C ALA A 99 5.59 2.34 -4.72
N MET A 100 4.27 2.19 -4.60
CA MET A 100 3.67 1.08 -3.86
C MET A 100 3.91 -0.26 -4.55
N ASP A 101 3.54 -0.38 -5.82
CA ASP A 101 3.51 -1.68 -6.49
C ASP A 101 4.89 -2.23 -6.85
N ILE A 102 5.79 -1.35 -7.29
CA ILE A 102 7.10 -1.76 -7.82
C ILE A 102 8.19 -1.68 -6.75
N VAL A 103 8.09 -0.75 -5.80
CA VAL A 103 9.13 -0.55 -4.79
C VAL A 103 8.69 -1.06 -3.42
N ALA A 104 7.62 -0.54 -2.83
CA ALA A 104 7.25 -0.85 -1.44
C ALA A 104 6.95 -2.33 -1.22
N LYS A 105 6.28 -2.99 -2.15
CA LYS A 105 5.94 -4.42 -2.04
C LYS A 105 7.16 -5.35 -2.08
N HIS A 106 8.29 -4.87 -2.58
CA HIS A 106 9.52 -5.65 -2.78
C HIS A 106 10.65 -5.32 -1.80
N ILE A 107 10.48 -4.35 -0.91
CA ILE A 107 11.44 -4.04 0.15
C ILE A 107 11.10 -4.77 1.46
N ALA A 108 12.10 -4.95 2.31
CA ALA A 108 11.88 -5.45 3.66
C ALA A 108 11.02 -4.46 4.46
N PRO A 109 10.13 -4.96 5.33
CA PRO A 109 9.41 -4.10 6.25
C PRO A 109 10.39 -3.40 7.21
N ASP A 110 10.02 -2.21 7.67
CA ASP A 110 10.75 -1.52 8.72
C ASP A 110 10.54 -2.19 10.10
N GLU A 111 11.12 -1.61 11.14
CA GLU A 111 11.01 -2.11 12.53
C GLU A 111 9.56 -2.20 13.04
N ASN A 112 8.63 -1.49 12.42
CA ASN A 112 7.20 -1.49 12.74
C ASN A 112 6.37 -2.38 11.79
N GLY A 113 7.02 -3.13 10.90
CA GLY A 113 6.35 -3.98 9.92
C GLY A 113 5.79 -3.24 8.71
N ALA A 114 6.05 -1.93 8.57
CA ALA A 114 5.57 -1.14 7.45
C ALA A 114 6.51 -1.20 6.24
N ARG A 115 5.93 -1.26 5.03
CA ARG A 115 6.65 -1.17 3.77
C ARG A 115 6.24 0.12 3.06
N ILE A 116 7.11 1.12 3.10
CA ILE A 116 6.83 2.45 2.56
C ILE A 116 7.93 2.85 1.57
N ALA A 117 7.54 3.16 0.34
CA ALA A 117 8.42 3.71 -0.67
C ALA A 117 8.00 5.12 -1.06
N CYS A 118 8.97 5.95 -1.40
CA CYS A 118 8.76 7.32 -1.86
C CYS A 118 9.40 7.48 -3.23
N LEU A 119 8.66 7.99 -4.20
CA LEU A 119 9.16 8.34 -5.52
C LEU A 119 8.72 9.76 -5.88
N ASP A 120 9.69 10.60 -6.21
CA ASP A 120 9.49 11.78 -7.01
C ASP A 120 9.88 11.49 -8.48
N GLU A 121 9.75 12.47 -9.36
CA GLU A 121 10.06 12.35 -10.79
C GLU A 121 11.53 11.99 -11.05
N ARG A 122 12.43 12.48 -10.21
CA ARG A 122 13.87 12.21 -10.32
C ARG A 122 14.19 10.77 -9.90
N GLU A 123 13.66 10.35 -8.74
CA GLU A 123 13.84 9.00 -8.23
C GLU A 123 13.19 7.95 -9.14
N TYR A 124 12.01 8.27 -9.70
CA TYR A 124 11.38 7.44 -10.70
C TYR A 124 12.29 7.18 -11.91
N ARG A 125 12.87 8.25 -12.49
CA ARG A 125 13.81 8.10 -13.61
C ARG A 125 15.07 7.33 -13.23
N ARG A 126 15.60 7.58 -12.03
CA ARG A 126 16.82 6.93 -11.57
C ARG A 126 16.65 5.44 -11.32
N GLN A 127 15.51 5.03 -10.76
CA GLN A 127 15.28 3.66 -10.31
C GLN A 127 14.56 2.79 -11.35
N LEU A 128 13.69 3.38 -12.15
CA LEU A 128 12.74 2.65 -12.97
C LEU A 128 12.79 2.98 -14.46
N TRP A 129 13.78 3.76 -14.91
CA TRP A 129 13.89 4.11 -16.34
C TRP A 129 14.05 2.89 -17.24
N ASP A 130 14.84 1.92 -16.79
CA ASP A 130 15.11 0.69 -17.53
C ASP A 130 14.19 -0.48 -17.07
N TYR A 131 13.15 -0.18 -16.29
CA TYR A 131 12.21 -1.20 -15.82
C TYR A 131 11.28 -1.60 -16.98
N GLU A 132 11.32 -2.88 -17.36
CA GLU A 132 10.39 -3.44 -18.34
C GLU A 132 9.01 -3.66 -17.68
N PRO A 133 7.91 -3.16 -18.31
CA PRO A 133 6.56 -3.29 -17.79
C PRO A 133 6.03 -4.71 -17.84
#